data_c666093e747a48d8ad97579546a6848c
#
_entry.id   c666093e747a48d8ad97579546a6848c
#
_cell.length_a   1.000
_cell.length_b   1.000
_cell.length_c   1.000
_cell.angle_alpha   90.00
_cell.angle_beta   90.00
_cell.angle_gamma   90.00
#
_symmetry.space_group_name_H-M   'P 1'
#
loop_
_entity.id
_entity.type
_entity.pdbx_description
1 polymer ?
#
loop_
_entity_poly.entity_id
_entity_poly.type
_entity_poly.pdbx_seq_one_letter_code
_entity_poly.pdbx_strand_id
1 'polypeptide(L)'
;VVHDRLNVEIFRGCTRGCRFCQAGMVTRPVRERPREQIVSMVEKGLKRTGYDEVSLTSLSSADFSGIENVISEVMTQDSCSPVSLSLPSLRVDAFTVDTASQMQQARRTGLTFAPEAGTWRLRQVINKLISDDDLFAAVESAYSQGWRRVKLYFLIGLPTETDEDTLGIVDLAEKTLEIGRKYHKSPSVTVSVGGFVPKPGTPFQWFGQNTEQELLRKIYLLRDAAKKIRGLKLKWHDSRATVVEGILSRGDRRLAPVLEKVWKEGGVFQEWSEHFDIDLWKNAMEEEELLIEDFSYRHRDENEVLPWDHLSAGLHKDFLWQDWRDALNNLGLEDCRWTPCYDCGACTGYGIEHVVASAVPPAGGSQGTGAVSQQGNEITVSISQTGTAKDLQVSGVNE
;
A
#
# COMPACT_ATOMS: atom_id res chain seq x y z
N VAL A 1 -17.42 -18.92 11.02
CA VAL A 1 -16.65 -18.14 12.01
C VAL A 1 -15.97 -17.00 11.27
N VAL A 2 -16.22 -15.77 11.68
CA VAL A 2 -15.62 -14.58 11.02
C VAL A 2 -14.15 -14.40 11.41
N HIS A 3 -13.81 -14.70 12.67
CA HIS A 3 -12.45 -14.65 13.19
C HIS A 3 -12.00 -16.04 13.62
N ASP A 4 -10.87 -16.49 13.08
CA ASP A 4 -10.31 -17.84 13.28
C ASP A 4 -8.99 -17.82 14.07
N ARG A 5 -8.53 -16.61 14.51
CA ARG A 5 -7.27 -16.40 15.20
C ARG A 5 -7.33 -15.24 16.19
N LEU A 6 -6.39 -15.21 17.13
CA LEU A 6 -6.19 -14.07 18.02
C LEU A 6 -5.39 -12.97 17.31
N ASN A 7 -5.97 -11.80 17.14
CA ASN A 7 -5.27 -10.64 16.60
C ASN A 7 -4.79 -9.72 17.72
N VAL A 8 -3.50 -9.41 17.74
CA VAL A 8 -2.88 -8.47 18.69
C VAL A 8 -2.20 -7.36 17.89
N GLU A 9 -2.72 -6.13 17.97
CA GLU A 9 -2.08 -4.97 17.39
C GLU A 9 -0.83 -4.61 18.20
N ILE A 10 0.35 -4.69 17.59
CA ILE A 10 1.64 -4.43 18.26
C ILE A 10 2.04 -2.97 18.22
N PHE A 11 1.70 -2.25 17.13
CA PHE A 11 1.81 -0.80 17.05
C PHE A 11 0.83 -0.24 16.03
N ARG A 12 0.60 1.07 16.13
CA ARG A 12 -0.24 1.84 15.22
C ARG A 12 0.56 2.98 14.59
N GLY A 13 0.23 3.32 13.35
CA GLY A 13 0.93 4.32 12.57
C GLY A 13 1.97 3.71 11.64
N CYS A 14 2.54 4.54 10.76
CA CYS A 14 3.59 4.14 9.83
C CYS A 14 4.41 5.36 9.43
N THR A 15 5.73 5.21 9.38
CA THR A 15 6.67 6.29 9.01
C THR A 15 7.09 6.24 7.54
N ARG A 16 6.75 5.17 6.82
CA ARG A 16 7.25 4.88 5.47
C ARG A 16 6.80 5.84 4.36
N GLY A 17 5.73 6.58 4.57
CA GLY A 17 5.31 7.65 3.68
C GLY A 17 4.79 7.20 2.31
N CYS A 18 4.29 5.97 2.14
CA CYS A 18 3.66 5.56 0.88
C CYS A 18 2.51 6.51 0.53
N ARG A 19 2.61 7.20 -0.61
CA ARG A 19 1.75 8.32 -1.01
C ARG A 19 0.31 7.95 -1.31
N PHE A 20 0.04 6.68 -1.55
CA PHE A 20 -1.31 6.15 -1.77
C PHE A 20 -1.98 5.68 -0.48
N CYS A 21 -1.24 5.50 0.61
CA CYS A 21 -1.70 4.79 1.80
C CYS A 21 -2.35 5.73 2.81
N GLN A 22 -3.69 5.78 2.82
CA GLN A 22 -4.45 6.58 3.79
C GLN A 22 -4.15 6.15 5.23
N ALA A 23 -4.16 4.85 5.51
CA ALA A 23 -3.87 4.35 6.85
C ALA A 23 -2.49 4.79 7.35
N GLY A 24 -1.46 4.74 6.49
CA GLY A 24 -0.11 5.19 6.83
C GLY A 24 0.00 6.70 7.07
N MET A 25 -0.90 7.49 6.51
CA MET A 25 -0.93 8.95 6.70
C MET A 25 -1.75 9.35 7.94
N VAL A 26 -3.02 8.96 8.00
CA VAL A 26 -3.95 9.45 9.04
C VAL A 26 -3.71 8.84 10.43
N THR A 27 -2.92 7.79 10.54
CA THR A 27 -2.60 7.16 11.83
C THR A 27 -1.23 7.52 12.38
N ARG A 28 -0.50 8.45 11.77
CA ARG A 28 0.74 9.02 12.33
C ARG A 28 0.49 9.71 13.66
N PRO A 29 1.50 9.78 14.54
CA PRO A 29 2.80 9.14 14.51
C PRO A 29 2.76 7.65 14.88
N VAL A 30 3.89 6.93 14.72
CA VAL A 30 4.03 5.54 15.18
C VAL A 30 3.97 5.50 16.71
N ARG A 31 3.18 4.56 17.22
CA ARG A 31 3.02 4.30 18.66
C ARG A 31 3.10 2.81 18.90
N GLU A 32 4.21 2.36 19.46
CA GLU A 32 4.46 0.96 19.78
C GLU A 32 3.90 0.60 21.15
N ARG A 33 3.42 -0.64 21.31
CA ARG A 33 3.11 -1.22 22.60
C ARG A 33 4.39 -1.76 23.25
N PRO A 34 4.53 -1.65 24.59
CA PRO A 34 5.59 -2.34 25.29
C PRO A 34 5.56 -3.84 25.02
N ARG A 35 6.74 -4.45 24.84
CA ARG A 35 6.90 -5.89 24.56
C ARG A 35 6.15 -6.75 25.57
N GLU A 36 6.31 -6.47 26.87
CA GLU A 36 5.70 -7.20 27.98
C GLU A 36 4.16 -7.16 27.90
N GLN A 37 3.61 -6.04 27.43
CA GLN A 37 2.18 -5.90 27.21
C GLN A 37 1.69 -6.80 26.06
N ILE A 38 2.44 -6.85 24.95
CA ILE A 38 2.10 -7.71 23.79
C ILE A 38 2.09 -9.17 24.22
N VAL A 39 3.14 -9.63 24.87
CA VAL A 39 3.28 -11.01 25.35
C VAL A 39 2.13 -11.36 26.31
N SER A 40 1.84 -10.50 27.29
CA SER A 40 0.72 -10.68 28.22
C SER A 40 -0.65 -10.73 27.53
N MET A 41 -0.86 -9.92 26.47
CA MET A 41 -2.09 -9.94 25.69
C MET A 41 -2.25 -11.26 24.93
N VAL A 42 -1.18 -11.76 24.33
CA VAL A 42 -1.16 -13.06 23.62
C VAL A 42 -1.51 -14.18 24.62
N GLU A 43 -0.79 -14.27 25.73
CA GLU A 43 -1.00 -15.32 26.74
C GLU A 43 -2.44 -15.34 27.28
N LYS A 44 -2.93 -14.17 27.71
CA LYS A 44 -4.30 -14.03 28.24
C LYS A 44 -5.37 -14.29 27.18
N GLY A 45 -5.10 -13.84 25.94
CA GLY A 45 -6.01 -14.03 24.82
C GLY A 45 -6.16 -15.52 24.47
N LEU A 46 -5.06 -16.24 24.31
CA LEU A 46 -5.07 -17.67 23.99
C LEU A 46 -5.78 -18.49 25.07
N LYS A 47 -5.45 -18.23 26.37
CA LYS A 47 -6.10 -18.91 27.49
C LYS A 47 -7.62 -18.70 27.55
N ARG A 48 -8.11 -17.55 27.06
CA ARG A 48 -9.55 -17.20 27.10
C ARG A 48 -10.31 -17.65 25.88
N THR A 49 -9.67 -17.71 24.72
CA THR A 49 -10.34 -17.97 23.44
C THR A 49 -10.14 -19.39 22.93
N GLY A 50 -9.03 -20.05 23.31
CA GLY A 50 -8.68 -21.36 22.80
C GLY A 50 -8.23 -21.36 21.33
N TYR A 51 -7.88 -20.19 20.76
CA TYR A 51 -7.28 -20.14 19.42
C TYR A 51 -5.91 -20.82 19.39
N ASP A 52 -5.57 -21.42 18.27
CA ASP A 52 -4.29 -22.06 17.97
C ASP A 52 -3.41 -21.22 17.02
N GLU A 53 -3.88 -20.04 16.62
CA GLU A 53 -3.16 -19.09 15.80
C GLU A 53 -3.22 -17.67 16.40
N VAL A 54 -2.07 -17.00 16.40
CA VAL A 54 -1.91 -15.58 16.78
C VAL A 54 -1.42 -14.79 15.59
N SER A 55 -2.02 -13.63 15.37
CA SER A 55 -1.58 -12.65 14.37
C SER A 55 -1.10 -11.38 15.07
N LEU A 56 0.17 -11.02 14.91
CA LEU A 56 0.70 -9.73 15.35
C LEU A 56 0.48 -8.71 14.26
N THR A 57 -0.50 -7.84 14.47
CA THR A 57 -1.00 -6.91 13.45
C THR A 57 -0.42 -5.52 13.61
N SER A 58 -0.13 -4.89 12.48
CA SER A 58 0.25 -3.49 12.33
C SER A 58 0.23 -3.11 10.85
N LEU A 59 0.56 -1.87 10.51
CA LEU A 59 0.76 -1.46 9.11
C LEU A 59 2.09 -1.94 8.52
N SER A 60 3.08 -2.28 9.37
CA SER A 60 4.39 -2.77 8.93
C SER A 60 5.07 -3.54 10.07
N SER A 61 4.66 -4.77 10.33
CA SER A 61 5.06 -5.54 11.53
C SER A 61 6.57 -5.73 11.67
N ALA A 62 7.30 -5.75 10.56
CA ALA A 62 8.76 -5.83 10.56
C ALA A 62 9.46 -4.55 11.05
N ASP A 63 8.75 -3.43 11.07
CA ASP A 63 9.27 -2.14 11.56
C ASP A 63 9.13 -1.96 13.07
N PHE A 64 8.53 -2.93 13.77
CA PHE A 64 8.43 -2.90 15.24
C PHE A 64 9.82 -3.05 15.90
N SER A 65 10.10 -2.21 16.90
CA SER A 65 11.38 -2.21 17.61
C SER A 65 11.56 -3.53 18.38
N GLY A 66 12.48 -4.38 17.89
CA GLY A 66 12.77 -5.68 18.53
C GLY A 66 11.70 -6.75 18.27
N ILE A 67 11.11 -6.77 17.09
CA ILE A 67 10.10 -7.79 16.70
C ILE A 67 10.58 -9.23 16.92
N GLU A 68 11.86 -9.51 16.69
CA GLU A 68 12.45 -10.84 16.88
C GLU A 68 12.37 -11.30 18.35
N ASN A 69 12.57 -10.38 19.28
CA ASN A 69 12.44 -10.66 20.72
C ASN A 69 10.99 -10.99 21.09
N VAL A 70 10.02 -10.25 20.52
CA VAL A 70 8.59 -10.53 20.73
C VAL A 70 8.23 -11.91 20.20
N ILE A 71 8.67 -12.23 18.98
CA ILE A 71 8.42 -13.53 18.34
C ILE A 71 9.01 -14.65 19.21
N SER A 72 10.29 -14.52 19.59
CA SER A 72 10.99 -15.52 20.42
C SER A 72 10.28 -15.74 21.74
N GLU A 73 9.90 -14.67 22.43
CA GLU A 73 9.24 -14.75 23.74
C GLU A 73 7.84 -15.37 23.63
N VAL A 74 7.05 -15.01 22.64
CA VAL A 74 5.74 -15.63 22.38
C VAL A 74 5.87 -17.11 22.06
N MET A 75 6.87 -17.51 21.27
CA MET A 75 7.05 -18.90 20.84
C MET A 75 7.65 -19.80 21.94
N THR A 76 8.34 -19.24 22.91
CA THR A 76 8.97 -20.00 23.99
C THR A 76 8.10 -20.18 25.24
N GLN A 77 6.95 -19.54 25.33
CA GLN A 77 6.04 -19.69 26.44
C GLN A 77 5.37 -21.08 26.45
N ASP A 78 5.49 -21.82 27.55
CA ASP A 78 4.84 -23.12 27.76
C ASP A 78 3.30 -23.07 27.57
N SER A 79 2.68 -21.92 27.87
CA SER A 79 1.25 -21.69 27.72
C SER A 79 0.80 -21.48 26.28
N CYS A 80 1.73 -21.32 25.34
CA CYS A 80 1.47 -21.00 23.93
C CYS A 80 1.82 -22.16 22.97
N SER A 81 2.18 -23.35 23.45
CA SER A 81 2.56 -24.48 22.59
C SER A 81 1.35 -25.40 22.31
N PRO A 82 1.10 -25.78 21.04
CA PRO A 82 1.71 -25.35 19.79
C PRO A 82 0.88 -24.28 19.08
N VAL A 83 1.22 -23.02 19.22
CA VAL A 83 0.52 -21.90 18.58
C VAL A 83 1.22 -21.50 17.28
N SER A 84 0.44 -21.27 16.23
CA SER A 84 0.92 -20.74 14.97
C SER A 84 1.01 -19.20 15.04
N LEU A 85 2.16 -18.63 14.65
CA LEU A 85 2.34 -17.17 14.62
C LEU A 85 2.28 -16.65 13.18
N SER A 86 1.49 -15.59 12.97
CA SER A 86 1.32 -14.91 11.69
C SER A 86 1.73 -13.44 11.79
N LEU A 87 2.49 -12.97 10.80
CA LEU A 87 2.88 -11.58 10.62
C LEU A 87 2.32 -11.09 9.27
N PRO A 88 1.09 -10.59 9.23
CA PRO A 88 0.39 -10.33 7.96
C PRO A 88 0.98 -9.16 7.15
N SER A 89 1.70 -8.24 7.78
CA SER A 89 2.23 -7.02 7.17
C SER A 89 3.75 -7.03 7.10
N LEU A 90 4.34 -8.12 6.58
CA LEU A 90 5.77 -8.19 6.33
C LEU A 90 6.12 -7.40 5.06
N ARG A 91 7.07 -6.48 5.22
CA ARG A 91 7.68 -5.78 4.08
C ARG A 91 8.76 -6.64 3.44
N VAL A 92 8.97 -6.41 2.16
CA VAL A 92 9.97 -7.10 1.35
C VAL A 92 11.39 -6.88 1.90
N ASP A 93 11.73 -5.62 2.18
CA ASP A 93 13.05 -5.17 2.66
C ASP A 93 13.40 -5.66 4.09
N ALA A 94 12.44 -6.18 4.83
CA ALA A 94 12.63 -6.74 6.17
C ALA A 94 12.48 -8.27 6.23
N PHE A 95 12.28 -8.92 5.09
CA PHE A 95 12.13 -10.38 5.02
C PHE A 95 13.49 -11.05 4.85
N THR A 96 14.04 -11.54 5.95
CA THR A 96 15.33 -12.24 5.98
C THR A 96 15.15 -13.77 6.01
N VAL A 97 16.25 -14.51 5.78
CA VAL A 97 16.28 -15.98 5.93
C VAL A 97 15.91 -16.37 7.36
N ASP A 98 16.34 -15.61 8.36
CA ASP A 98 16.07 -15.90 9.77
C ASP A 98 14.59 -15.70 10.11
N THR A 99 14.00 -14.61 9.64
CA THR A 99 12.54 -14.36 9.76
C THR A 99 11.75 -15.45 9.06
N ALA A 100 12.17 -15.85 7.84
CA ALA A 100 11.55 -16.94 7.11
C ALA A 100 11.63 -18.27 7.87
N SER A 101 12.79 -18.58 8.45
CA SER A 101 13.01 -19.81 9.23
C SER A 101 12.14 -19.87 10.48
N GLN A 102 12.04 -18.77 11.24
CA GLN A 102 11.18 -18.68 12.42
C GLN A 102 9.70 -18.86 12.06
N MET A 103 9.23 -18.27 10.96
CA MET A 103 7.86 -18.44 10.48
C MET A 103 7.56 -19.85 9.96
N GLN A 104 8.57 -20.60 9.51
CA GLN A 104 8.39 -21.98 9.02
C GLN A 104 8.04 -22.99 10.11
N GLN A 105 8.42 -22.72 11.36
CA GLN A 105 8.07 -23.59 12.50
C GLN A 105 6.54 -23.59 12.72
N ALA A 106 5.87 -22.55 12.25
CA ALA A 106 4.43 -22.46 12.18
C ALA A 106 3.88 -23.04 10.84
N ARG A 107 2.59 -23.14 10.70
CA ARG A 107 1.90 -23.66 9.49
C ARG A 107 2.30 -22.89 8.24
N ARG A 108 2.74 -23.58 7.17
CA ARG A 108 3.13 -23.00 5.88
C ARG A 108 1.92 -22.37 5.19
N THR A 109 1.69 -21.08 5.41
CA THR A 109 0.77 -20.26 4.62
C THR A 109 1.47 -19.76 3.34
N GLY A 110 0.70 -19.30 2.35
CA GLY A 110 1.29 -18.64 1.18
C GLY A 110 1.95 -17.32 1.57
N LEU A 111 3.13 -17.05 1.01
CA LEU A 111 3.83 -15.80 1.27
C LEU A 111 3.39 -14.72 0.30
N THR A 112 3.20 -13.51 0.82
CA THR A 112 2.72 -12.37 0.03
C THR A 112 3.69 -11.20 0.17
N PHE A 113 4.09 -10.64 -0.98
CA PHE A 113 4.85 -9.41 -1.06
C PHE A 113 4.05 -8.35 -1.82
N ALA A 114 4.24 -7.09 -1.48
CA ALA A 114 3.52 -5.98 -2.07
C ALA A 114 4.51 -4.92 -2.62
N PRO A 115 5.10 -5.13 -3.81
CA PRO A 115 5.89 -4.11 -4.48
C PRO A 115 5.06 -2.89 -4.90
N GLU A 116 3.76 -3.08 -5.12
CA GLU A 116 2.73 -2.12 -5.50
C GLU A 116 2.86 -1.59 -6.93
N ALA A 117 4.07 -1.44 -7.49
CA ALA A 117 4.29 -0.97 -8.86
C ALA A 117 5.35 -1.80 -9.58
N GLY A 118 5.21 -1.89 -10.93
CA GLY A 118 6.03 -2.77 -11.78
C GLY A 118 7.46 -2.28 -11.99
N THR A 119 7.72 -0.97 -11.93
CA THR A 119 9.03 -0.40 -12.16
C THR A 119 9.57 0.36 -10.96
N TRP A 120 10.90 0.48 -10.86
CA TRP A 120 11.54 1.29 -9.83
C TRP A 120 11.09 2.75 -9.89
N ARG A 121 11.01 3.33 -11.10
CA ARG A 121 10.50 4.68 -11.30
C ARG A 121 9.13 4.88 -10.63
N LEU A 122 8.19 4.01 -10.93
CA LEU A 122 6.83 4.15 -10.39
C LEU A 122 6.79 3.85 -8.89
N ARG A 123 7.66 2.98 -8.36
CA ARG A 123 7.81 2.79 -6.90
C ARG A 123 8.34 4.04 -6.21
N GLN A 124 9.20 4.84 -6.85
CA GLN A 124 9.61 6.15 -6.35
C GLN A 124 8.44 7.15 -6.34
N VAL A 125 7.65 7.20 -7.42
CA VAL A 125 6.43 8.03 -7.49
C VAL A 125 5.49 7.76 -6.31
N ILE A 126 5.24 6.50 -6.00
CA ILE A 126 4.34 6.12 -4.89
C ILE A 126 5.04 6.08 -3.52
N ASN A 127 6.29 6.46 -3.45
CA ASN A 127 7.14 6.37 -2.26
C ASN A 127 7.17 4.98 -1.62
N LYS A 128 7.22 3.94 -2.45
CA LYS A 128 7.42 2.55 -2.02
C LYS A 128 8.83 2.11 -2.41
N LEU A 129 9.81 2.58 -1.65
CA LEU A 129 11.23 2.45 -1.95
C LEU A 129 11.74 1.01 -1.70
N ILE A 130 11.27 0.07 -2.51
CA ILE A 130 11.69 -1.33 -2.56
C ILE A 130 12.39 -1.53 -3.89
N SER A 131 13.69 -1.84 -3.89
CA SER A 131 14.42 -2.13 -5.12
C SER A 131 14.04 -3.51 -5.70
N ASP A 132 14.41 -3.76 -6.95
CA ASP A 132 14.25 -5.10 -7.55
C ASP A 132 15.10 -6.12 -6.80
N ASP A 133 16.30 -5.72 -6.37
CA ASP A 133 17.22 -6.58 -5.63
C ASP A 133 16.65 -6.96 -4.25
N ASP A 134 16.03 -6.03 -3.53
CA ASP A 134 15.35 -6.32 -2.27
C ASP A 134 14.23 -7.35 -2.47
N LEU A 135 13.41 -7.16 -3.52
CA LEU A 135 12.34 -8.08 -3.85
C LEU A 135 12.88 -9.47 -4.18
N PHE A 136 13.92 -9.55 -5.01
CA PHE A 136 14.48 -10.83 -5.43
C PHE A 136 15.22 -11.54 -4.31
N ALA A 137 15.91 -10.81 -3.43
CA ALA A 137 16.52 -11.38 -2.22
C ALA A 137 15.47 -11.97 -1.27
N ALA A 138 14.36 -11.26 -1.04
CA ALA A 138 13.26 -11.76 -0.22
C ALA A 138 12.59 -13.01 -0.85
N VAL A 139 12.37 -13.00 -2.15
CA VAL A 139 11.82 -14.12 -2.91
C VAL A 139 12.76 -15.32 -2.87
N GLU A 140 14.06 -15.12 -3.02
CA GLU A 140 15.06 -16.19 -2.95
C GLU A 140 15.12 -16.79 -1.55
N SER A 141 15.11 -15.95 -0.51
CA SER A 141 15.00 -16.39 0.89
C SER A 141 13.78 -17.27 1.11
N ALA A 142 12.63 -16.87 0.58
CA ALA A 142 11.40 -17.64 0.67
C ALA A 142 11.52 -19.02 0.00
N TYR A 143 11.96 -19.07 -1.26
CA TYR A 143 12.05 -20.33 -2.00
C TYR A 143 13.11 -21.28 -1.42
N SER A 144 14.27 -20.74 -0.97
CA SER A 144 15.32 -21.53 -0.32
C SER A 144 14.84 -22.21 0.96
N GLN A 145 13.92 -21.58 1.68
CA GLN A 145 13.28 -22.12 2.87
C GLN A 145 12.06 -23.01 2.56
N GLY A 146 11.78 -23.32 1.28
CA GLY A 146 10.80 -24.33 0.85
C GLY A 146 9.40 -23.81 0.57
N TRP A 147 9.16 -22.49 0.53
CA TRP A 147 7.94 -21.97 -0.07
C TRP A 147 7.91 -22.30 -1.55
N ARG A 148 6.73 -22.65 -2.07
CA ARG A 148 6.54 -22.99 -3.48
C ARG A 148 5.61 -22.02 -4.19
N ARG A 149 4.92 -21.17 -3.42
CA ARG A 149 3.91 -20.23 -3.91
C ARG A 149 4.20 -18.86 -3.30
N VAL A 150 4.37 -17.88 -4.19
CA VAL A 150 4.52 -16.47 -3.83
C VAL A 150 3.36 -15.71 -4.44
N LYS A 151 2.80 -14.76 -3.70
CA LYS A 151 1.81 -13.82 -4.18
C LYS A 151 2.41 -12.43 -4.20
N LEU A 152 2.23 -11.73 -5.32
CA LEU A 152 2.67 -10.34 -5.49
C LEU A 152 1.44 -9.44 -5.65
N TYR A 153 1.36 -8.38 -4.86
CA TYR A 153 0.33 -7.35 -4.98
C TYR A 153 0.83 -6.14 -5.75
N PHE A 154 -0.03 -5.64 -6.64
CA PHE A 154 0.21 -4.43 -7.43
C PHE A 154 -1.04 -3.58 -7.54
N LEU A 155 -0.83 -2.28 -7.76
CA LEU A 155 -1.83 -1.30 -8.13
C LEU A 155 -1.61 -0.90 -9.60
N ILE A 156 -2.70 -0.62 -10.31
CA ILE A 156 -2.70 -0.02 -11.65
C ILE A 156 -3.56 1.24 -11.64
N GLY A 157 -3.29 2.17 -12.55
CA GLY A 157 -3.94 3.48 -12.56
C GLY A 157 -3.28 4.48 -11.63
N LEU A 158 -2.03 4.22 -11.22
CA LEU A 158 -1.23 5.11 -10.37
C LEU A 158 -0.88 6.41 -11.11
N PRO A 159 -0.63 7.52 -10.37
CA PRO A 159 -0.14 8.75 -10.98
C PRO A 159 1.11 8.50 -11.84
N THR A 160 1.16 9.10 -13.02
CA THR A 160 2.24 9.01 -14.02
C THR A 160 2.52 7.61 -14.58
N GLU A 161 1.68 6.62 -14.31
CA GLU A 161 1.87 5.25 -14.77
C GLU A 161 1.75 5.15 -16.30
N THR A 162 2.75 4.52 -16.92
CA THR A 162 2.81 4.20 -18.35
C THR A 162 2.50 2.72 -18.60
N ASP A 163 2.32 2.34 -19.87
CA ASP A 163 2.17 0.93 -20.25
C ASP A 163 3.42 0.11 -19.94
N GLU A 164 4.60 0.72 -19.99
CA GLU A 164 5.86 0.09 -19.60
C GLU A 164 5.87 -0.23 -18.10
N ASP A 165 5.41 0.69 -17.26
CA ASP A 165 5.28 0.44 -15.83
C ASP A 165 4.28 -0.69 -15.54
N THR A 166 3.18 -0.72 -16.28
CA THR A 166 2.17 -1.78 -16.17
C THR A 166 2.77 -3.13 -16.56
N LEU A 167 3.49 -3.22 -17.69
CA LEU A 167 4.15 -4.46 -18.15
C LEU A 167 5.27 -4.90 -17.21
N GLY A 168 5.97 -3.99 -16.58
CA GLY A 168 6.97 -4.28 -15.55
C GLY A 168 6.45 -5.17 -14.40
N ILE A 169 5.15 -5.20 -14.17
CA ILE A 169 4.51 -6.14 -13.22
C ILE A 169 4.73 -7.60 -13.67
N VAL A 170 4.59 -7.84 -14.97
CA VAL A 170 4.78 -9.20 -15.54
C VAL A 170 6.25 -9.58 -15.51
N ASP A 171 7.15 -8.63 -15.81
CA ASP A 171 8.60 -8.85 -15.79
C ASP A 171 9.09 -9.22 -14.38
N LEU A 172 8.63 -8.51 -13.34
CA LEU A 172 8.95 -8.85 -11.95
C LEU A 172 8.42 -10.24 -11.56
N ALA A 173 7.22 -10.59 -12.01
CA ALA A 173 6.63 -11.88 -11.72
C ALA A 173 7.35 -13.02 -12.45
N GLU A 174 7.82 -12.81 -13.69
CA GLU A 174 8.60 -13.78 -14.44
C GLU A 174 9.97 -14.03 -13.79
N LYS A 175 10.70 -12.96 -13.41
CA LYS A 175 11.95 -13.07 -12.65
C LYS A 175 11.76 -13.79 -11.32
N THR A 176 10.67 -13.50 -10.62
CA THR A 176 10.28 -14.22 -9.39
C THR A 176 10.11 -15.73 -9.65
N LEU A 177 9.49 -16.11 -10.76
CA LEU A 177 9.36 -17.52 -11.15
C LEU A 177 10.71 -18.15 -11.52
N GLU A 178 11.58 -17.42 -12.21
CA GLU A 178 12.93 -17.90 -12.57
C GLU A 178 13.74 -18.22 -11.31
N ILE A 179 13.71 -17.36 -10.29
CA ILE A 179 14.32 -17.65 -9.00
C ILE A 179 13.72 -18.91 -8.40
N GLY A 180 12.40 -19.02 -8.38
CA GLY A 180 11.72 -20.21 -7.84
C GLY A 180 12.09 -21.52 -8.52
N ARG A 181 12.34 -21.50 -9.85
CA ARG A 181 12.76 -22.68 -10.63
C ARG A 181 14.13 -23.23 -10.20
N LYS A 182 15.00 -22.42 -9.59
CA LYS A 182 16.28 -22.89 -9.01
C LYS A 182 16.07 -23.85 -7.84
N TYR A 183 14.98 -23.67 -7.09
CA TYR A 183 14.69 -24.43 -5.86
C TYR A 183 13.59 -25.48 -6.01
N HIS A 184 12.68 -25.29 -6.97
CA HIS A 184 11.48 -26.13 -7.13
C HIS A 184 11.18 -26.45 -8.60
N LYS A 185 10.73 -27.68 -8.87
CA LYS A 185 10.33 -28.11 -10.24
C LYS A 185 9.11 -27.35 -10.80
N SER A 186 8.22 -26.88 -9.91
CA SER A 186 6.96 -26.24 -10.31
C SER A 186 6.61 -25.11 -9.32
N PRO A 187 7.38 -24.04 -9.27
CA PRO A 187 7.01 -22.87 -8.49
C PRO A 187 5.81 -22.18 -9.13
N SER A 188 5.04 -21.44 -8.34
CA SER A 188 3.97 -20.61 -8.89
C SER A 188 3.97 -19.22 -8.26
N VAL A 189 3.74 -18.22 -9.10
CA VAL A 189 3.53 -16.84 -8.69
C VAL A 189 2.10 -16.44 -9.01
N THR A 190 1.44 -15.82 -8.04
CA THR A 190 0.14 -15.21 -8.25
C THR A 190 0.31 -13.70 -8.19
N VAL A 191 0.11 -13.02 -9.29
CA VAL A 191 -0.02 -11.57 -9.35
C VAL A 191 -1.47 -11.20 -9.05
N SER A 192 -1.68 -10.33 -8.07
CA SER A 192 -2.99 -9.78 -7.71
C SER A 192 -2.96 -8.28 -7.93
N VAL A 193 -3.83 -7.80 -8.80
CA VAL A 193 -3.86 -6.39 -9.24
C VAL A 193 -5.13 -5.71 -8.74
N GLY A 194 -4.98 -4.56 -8.09
CA GLY A 194 -6.07 -3.66 -7.72
C GLY A 194 -6.03 -2.38 -8.54
N GLY A 195 -7.20 -1.80 -8.85
CA GLY A 195 -7.27 -0.45 -9.37
C GLY A 195 -6.95 0.57 -8.28
N PHE A 196 -6.14 1.56 -8.59
CA PHE A 196 -5.81 2.63 -7.64
C PHE A 196 -7.00 3.56 -7.42
N VAL A 197 -7.27 3.86 -6.16
CA VAL A 197 -8.28 4.84 -5.73
C VAL A 197 -7.59 5.92 -4.91
N PRO A 198 -7.60 7.19 -5.36
CA PRO A 198 -7.09 8.30 -4.59
C PRO A 198 -7.85 8.46 -3.27
N LYS A 199 -7.14 8.53 -2.15
CA LYS A 199 -7.76 8.59 -0.82
C LYS A 199 -7.58 9.97 -0.17
N PRO A 200 -8.60 10.47 0.56
CA PRO A 200 -8.48 11.66 1.39
C PRO A 200 -7.31 11.58 2.38
N GLY A 201 -6.68 12.72 2.68
CA GLY A 201 -5.58 12.82 3.63
C GLY A 201 -4.29 12.13 3.17
N THR A 202 -4.14 11.93 1.85
CA THR A 202 -2.91 11.41 1.22
C THR A 202 -2.37 12.41 0.21
N PRO A 203 -1.07 12.36 -0.14
CA PRO A 203 -0.51 13.18 -1.24
C PRO A 203 -1.27 13.02 -2.56
N PHE A 204 -1.85 11.85 -2.82
CA PHE A 204 -2.58 11.58 -4.05
C PHE A 204 -4.06 12.00 -4.04
N GLN A 205 -4.54 12.69 -3.01
CA GLN A 205 -5.93 13.13 -2.90
C GLN A 205 -6.39 14.08 -4.03
N TRP A 206 -5.46 14.76 -4.68
CA TRP A 206 -5.75 15.68 -5.81
C TRP A 206 -5.79 14.96 -7.15
N PHE A 207 -5.21 13.75 -7.24
CA PHE A 207 -5.18 12.99 -8.48
C PHE A 207 -6.57 12.43 -8.82
N GLY A 208 -6.94 12.45 -10.11
CA GLY A 208 -8.16 11.80 -10.62
C GLY A 208 -7.93 10.31 -10.82
N GLN A 209 -8.90 9.49 -10.41
CA GLN A 209 -8.87 8.05 -10.66
C GLN A 209 -8.90 7.75 -12.18
N ASN A 210 -8.27 6.68 -12.63
CA ASN A 210 -8.45 6.20 -14.00
C ASN A 210 -9.89 5.73 -14.20
N THR A 211 -10.41 5.94 -15.43
CA THR A 211 -11.73 5.45 -15.81
C THR A 211 -11.79 3.92 -15.81
N GLU A 212 -13.00 3.37 -15.71
CA GLU A 212 -13.23 1.94 -15.85
C GLU A 212 -12.59 1.36 -17.13
N GLN A 213 -12.75 2.08 -18.24
CA GLN A 213 -12.20 1.65 -19.53
C GLN A 213 -10.66 1.58 -19.50
N GLU A 214 -10.00 2.57 -18.91
CA GLU A 214 -8.55 2.60 -18.83
C GLU A 214 -8.02 1.50 -17.90
N LEU A 215 -8.68 1.26 -16.76
CA LEU A 215 -8.33 0.14 -15.88
C LEU A 215 -8.48 -1.21 -16.59
N LEU A 216 -9.57 -1.41 -17.34
CA LEU A 216 -9.77 -2.63 -18.12
C LEU A 216 -8.73 -2.79 -19.23
N ARG A 217 -8.36 -1.70 -19.91
CA ARG A 217 -7.30 -1.71 -20.93
C ARG A 217 -5.99 -2.22 -20.34
N LYS A 218 -5.58 -1.70 -19.18
CA LYS A 218 -4.36 -2.12 -18.47
C LYS A 218 -4.46 -3.58 -18.01
N ILE A 219 -5.60 -4.01 -17.49
CA ILE A 219 -5.84 -5.42 -17.13
C ILE A 219 -5.66 -6.34 -18.34
N TYR A 220 -6.20 -5.96 -19.50
CA TYR A 220 -6.05 -6.76 -20.71
C TYR A 220 -4.61 -6.81 -21.21
N LEU A 221 -3.88 -5.69 -21.11
CA LEU A 221 -2.44 -5.63 -21.41
C LEU A 221 -1.66 -6.64 -20.54
N LEU A 222 -1.90 -6.63 -19.23
CA LEU A 222 -1.29 -7.59 -18.30
C LEU A 222 -1.68 -9.04 -18.59
N ARG A 223 -2.97 -9.28 -18.87
CA ARG A 223 -3.49 -10.62 -19.16
C ARG A 223 -2.83 -11.23 -20.40
N ASP A 224 -2.67 -10.42 -21.45
CA ASP A 224 -2.12 -10.89 -22.71
C ASP A 224 -0.59 -11.16 -22.61
N ALA A 225 0.12 -10.38 -21.80
CA ALA A 225 1.52 -10.65 -21.47
C ALA A 225 1.67 -11.91 -20.58
N ALA A 226 0.85 -12.01 -19.52
CA ALA A 226 0.94 -13.12 -18.55
C ALA A 226 0.58 -14.49 -19.13
N LYS A 227 -0.29 -14.57 -20.15
CA LYS A 227 -0.73 -15.85 -20.78
C LYS A 227 0.42 -16.72 -21.26
N LYS A 228 1.55 -16.14 -21.62
CA LYS A 228 2.71 -16.84 -22.19
C LYS A 228 3.61 -17.46 -21.13
N ILE A 229 3.41 -17.15 -19.85
CA ILE A 229 4.32 -17.51 -18.76
C ILE A 229 3.73 -18.65 -17.94
N ARG A 230 4.36 -19.85 -18.07
CA ARG A 230 3.93 -21.03 -17.31
C ARG A 230 4.26 -20.87 -15.82
N GLY A 231 3.26 -21.03 -14.96
CA GLY A 231 3.39 -20.90 -13.50
C GLY A 231 2.95 -19.53 -12.97
N LEU A 232 2.71 -18.54 -13.84
CA LEU A 232 2.12 -17.26 -13.51
C LEU A 232 0.58 -17.34 -13.51
N LYS A 233 -0.03 -16.81 -12.47
CA LYS A 233 -1.48 -16.63 -12.37
C LYS A 233 -1.76 -15.15 -12.15
N LEU A 234 -2.59 -14.56 -13.00
CA LEU A 234 -3.06 -13.20 -12.86
C LEU A 234 -4.46 -13.20 -12.24
N LYS A 235 -4.65 -12.39 -11.20
CA LYS A 235 -5.94 -12.07 -10.59
C LYS A 235 -6.09 -10.57 -10.53
N TRP A 236 -7.28 -10.06 -10.66
CA TRP A 236 -7.57 -8.62 -10.52
C TRP A 236 -8.90 -8.40 -9.81
N HIS A 237 -9.03 -7.22 -9.23
CA HIS A 237 -10.28 -6.75 -8.63
C HIS A 237 -11.20 -6.20 -9.73
N ASP A 238 -12.50 -6.24 -9.49
CA ASP A 238 -13.48 -5.69 -10.42
C ASP A 238 -13.29 -4.17 -10.56
N SER A 239 -13.01 -3.70 -11.79
CA SER A 239 -12.79 -2.29 -12.08
C SER A 239 -14.03 -1.44 -11.79
N ARG A 240 -15.23 -2.02 -11.90
CA ARG A 240 -16.50 -1.34 -11.63
C ARG A 240 -16.65 -1.07 -10.12
N ALA A 241 -16.31 -2.04 -9.28
CA ALA A 241 -16.28 -1.85 -7.83
C ALA A 241 -15.23 -0.79 -7.42
N THR A 242 -14.08 -0.78 -8.12
CA THR A 242 -13.05 0.25 -7.94
C THR A 242 -13.57 1.66 -8.26
N VAL A 243 -14.42 1.81 -9.28
CA VAL A 243 -15.06 3.11 -9.60
C VAL A 243 -16.01 3.55 -8.48
N VAL A 244 -16.85 2.66 -7.99
CA VAL A 244 -17.77 2.96 -6.87
C VAL A 244 -16.98 3.34 -5.61
N GLU A 245 -15.90 2.64 -5.32
CA GLU A 245 -14.99 3.01 -4.23
C GLU A 245 -14.42 4.42 -4.41
N GLY A 246 -14.07 4.80 -5.65
CA GLY A 246 -13.63 6.15 -5.99
C GLY A 246 -14.69 7.22 -5.75
N ILE A 247 -15.93 6.98 -6.17
CA ILE A 247 -17.07 7.86 -5.94
C ILE A 247 -17.24 8.09 -4.43
N LEU A 248 -17.31 7.02 -3.65
CA LEU A 248 -17.53 7.09 -2.20
C LEU A 248 -16.34 7.70 -1.44
N SER A 249 -15.11 7.40 -1.86
CA SER A 249 -13.90 7.92 -1.20
C SER A 249 -13.70 9.42 -1.44
N ARG A 250 -14.13 9.93 -2.58
CA ARG A 250 -13.87 11.30 -3.03
C ARG A 250 -15.10 12.19 -3.05
N GLY A 251 -16.26 11.60 -2.77
CA GLY A 251 -17.54 12.26 -2.81
C GLY A 251 -17.81 13.17 -1.61
N ASP A 252 -18.97 13.77 -1.64
CA ASP A 252 -19.49 14.66 -0.60
C ASP A 252 -20.93 14.30 -0.23
N ARG A 253 -21.58 15.15 0.56
CA ARG A 253 -22.96 14.90 1.04
C ARG A 253 -24.02 14.76 -0.04
N ARG A 254 -23.75 15.18 -1.29
CA ARG A 254 -24.65 14.98 -2.43
C ARG A 254 -24.84 13.49 -2.78
N LEU A 255 -23.95 12.63 -2.31
CA LEU A 255 -24.09 11.19 -2.48
C LEU A 255 -25.10 10.54 -1.49
N ALA A 256 -25.58 11.27 -0.49
CA ALA A 256 -26.53 10.70 0.47
C ALA A 256 -27.83 10.17 -0.19
N PRO A 257 -28.52 10.92 -1.08
CA PRO A 257 -29.68 10.39 -1.79
C PRO A 257 -29.34 9.24 -2.74
N VAL A 258 -28.15 9.23 -3.35
CA VAL A 258 -27.68 8.10 -4.18
C VAL A 258 -27.59 6.82 -3.34
N LEU A 259 -26.98 6.89 -2.16
CA LEU A 259 -26.90 5.75 -1.23
C LEU A 259 -28.26 5.24 -0.80
N GLU A 260 -29.18 6.17 -0.51
CA GLU A 260 -30.57 5.82 -0.12
C GLU A 260 -31.31 5.12 -1.26
N LYS A 261 -31.15 5.57 -2.50
CA LYS A 261 -31.74 4.94 -3.69
C LYS A 261 -31.17 3.54 -3.93
N VAL A 262 -29.86 3.39 -3.95
CA VAL A 262 -29.21 2.07 -4.08
C VAL A 262 -29.74 1.10 -3.04
N TRP A 263 -29.87 1.55 -1.78
CA TRP A 263 -30.42 0.72 -0.71
C TRP A 263 -31.90 0.37 -0.94
N LYS A 264 -32.74 1.33 -1.34
CA LYS A 264 -34.18 1.11 -1.61
C LYS A 264 -34.41 0.13 -2.75
N GLU A 265 -33.53 0.08 -3.72
CA GLU A 265 -33.54 -0.85 -4.85
C GLU A 265 -32.91 -2.21 -4.52
N GLY A 266 -32.61 -2.46 -3.25
CA GLY A 266 -32.09 -3.74 -2.78
C GLY A 266 -30.56 -3.90 -2.84
N GLY A 267 -29.84 -2.82 -3.08
CA GLY A 267 -28.37 -2.80 -3.10
C GLY A 267 -27.73 -2.95 -1.74
N VAL A 268 -27.84 -4.13 -1.13
CA VAL A 268 -27.21 -4.51 0.13
C VAL A 268 -25.98 -5.39 -0.15
N PHE A 269 -24.98 -5.34 0.75
CA PHE A 269 -23.74 -6.11 0.61
C PHE A 269 -22.98 -5.85 -0.70
N GLN A 270 -23.01 -4.63 -1.20
CA GLN A 270 -22.41 -4.22 -2.49
C GLN A 270 -20.87 -4.37 -2.54
N GLU A 271 -20.21 -4.65 -1.42
CA GLU A 271 -18.78 -5.00 -1.39
C GLU A 271 -18.52 -6.46 -1.81
N TRP A 272 -19.54 -7.31 -1.78
CA TRP A 272 -19.41 -8.73 -2.13
C TRP A 272 -19.70 -8.92 -3.61
N SER A 273 -18.79 -9.56 -4.32
CA SER A 273 -18.86 -9.70 -5.78
C SER A 273 -20.15 -10.36 -6.30
N GLU A 274 -20.77 -11.25 -5.52
CA GLU A 274 -22.03 -11.90 -5.82
C GLU A 274 -23.28 -10.99 -5.65
N HIS A 275 -23.13 -9.87 -4.94
CA HIS A 275 -24.19 -8.90 -4.69
C HIS A 275 -23.93 -7.56 -5.38
N PHE A 276 -22.71 -7.36 -5.92
CA PHE A 276 -22.32 -6.10 -6.52
C PHE A 276 -23.03 -5.88 -7.86
N ASP A 277 -23.72 -4.75 -7.97
CA ASP A 277 -24.36 -4.31 -9.20
C ASP A 277 -24.05 -2.83 -9.47
N ILE A 278 -23.24 -2.58 -10.51
CA ILE A 278 -22.84 -1.22 -10.90
C ILE A 278 -24.01 -0.41 -11.45
N ASP A 279 -25.02 -1.05 -12.06
CA ASP A 279 -26.12 -0.34 -12.68
C ASP A 279 -27.03 0.33 -11.66
N LEU A 280 -27.18 -0.25 -10.45
CA LEU A 280 -27.83 0.43 -9.33
C LEU A 280 -27.19 1.78 -9.00
N TRP A 281 -25.85 1.83 -9.00
CA TRP A 281 -25.10 3.05 -8.71
C TRP A 281 -25.21 4.07 -9.84
N LYS A 282 -25.07 3.62 -11.09
CA LYS A 282 -25.18 4.50 -12.27
C LYS A 282 -26.56 5.13 -12.37
N ASN A 283 -27.62 4.32 -12.24
CA ASN A 283 -28.99 4.80 -12.29
C ASN A 283 -29.29 5.78 -11.14
N ALA A 284 -28.90 5.46 -9.91
CA ALA A 284 -29.10 6.35 -8.77
C ALA A 284 -28.34 7.69 -8.92
N MET A 285 -27.16 7.70 -9.51
CA MET A 285 -26.42 8.94 -9.79
C MET A 285 -27.06 9.75 -10.94
N GLU A 286 -27.52 9.08 -11.99
CA GLU A 286 -28.23 9.74 -13.11
C GLU A 286 -29.52 10.41 -12.63
N GLU A 287 -30.30 9.74 -11.80
CA GLU A 287 -31.52 10.30 -11.22
C GLU A 287 -31.27 11.51 -10.31
N GLU A 288 -30.10 11.59 -9.67
CA GLU A 288 -29.68 12.74 -8.87
C GLU A 288 -28.91 13.80 -9.68
N GLU A 289 -28.85 13.64 -11.01
CA GLU A 289 -28.13 14.54 -11.93
C GLU A 289 -26.64 14.69 -11.55
N LEU A 290 -26.00 13.61 -11.02
CA LEU A 290 -24.61 13.58 -10.59
C LEU A 290 -23.75 12.80 -11.58
N LEU A 291 -22.58 13.34 -11.90
CA LEU A 291 -21.63 12.70 -12.82
C LEU A 291 -20.49 12.02 -12.04
N ILE A 292 -20.11 10.82 -12.45
CA ILE A 292 -18.96 10.08 -11.87
C ILE A 292 -17.67 10.90 -12.01
N GLU A 293 -17.54 11.60 -13.13
CA GLU A 293 -16.42 12.48 -13.46
C GLU A 293 -16.13 13.50 -12.36
N ASP A 294 -17.17 14.11 -11.82
CA ASP A 294 -17.05 15.17 -10.81
C ASP A 294 -16.48 14.68 -9.49
N PHE A 295 -16.74 13.42 -9.15
CA PHE A 295 -16.28 12.82 -7.90
C PHE A 295 -14.97 12.08 -8.07
N SER A 296 -14.86 11.22 -9.07
CA SER A 296 -13.81 10.21 -9.17
C SER A 296 -12.73 10.55 -10.19
N TYR A 297 -13.08 10.93 -11.42
CA TYR A 297 -12.13 10.97 -12.53
C TYR A 297 -11.37 12.26 -12.67
N ARG A 298 -11.93 13.41 -12.25
CA ARG A 298 -11.24 14.69 -12.39
C ARG A 298 -10.10 14.86 -11.41
N HIS A 299 -9.05 15.54 -11.85
CA HIS A 299 -8.04 16.11 -10.97
C HIS A 299 -8.63 17.28 -10.18
N ARG A 300 -8.10 17.53 -9.00
CA ARG A 300 -8.47 18.66 -8.14
C ARG A 300 -7.29 19.61 -8.04
N ASP A 301 -7.59 20.91 -7.92
CA ASP A 301 -6.58 21.94 -7.79
C ASP A 301 -6.10 22.10 -6.35
N GLU A 302 -4.91 22.67 -6.17
CA GLU A 302 -4.30 22.95 -4.86
C GLU A 302 -5.23 23.74 -3.93
N ASN A 303 -5.82 24.80 -4.49
CA ASN A 303 -6.66 25.75 -3.74
C ASN A 303 -8.14 25.35 -3.68
N GLU A 304 -8.49 24.22 -4.25
CA GLU A 304 -9.86 23.68 -4.17
C GLU A 304 -10.18 23.30 -2.73
N VAL A 305 -11.37 23.68 -2.27
CA VAL A 305 -11.90 23.19 -0.99
C VAL A 305 -12.33 21.75 -1.18
N LEU A 306 -11.61 20.83 -0.52
CA LEU A 306 -11.90 19.41 -0.61
C LEU A 306 -13.04 19.02 0.36
N PRO A 307 -13.88 18.04 0.01
CA PRO A 307 -14.99 17.60 0.86
C PRO A 307 -14.59 17.21 2.29
N TRP A 308 -13.35 16.81 2.48
CA TRP A 308 -12.76 16.37 3.76
C TRP A 308 -11.85 17.39 4.44
N ASP A 309 -11.71 18.62 3.93
CA ASP A 309 -10.83 19.63 4.52
C ASP A 309 -11.23 20.06 5.95
N HIS A 310 -12.47 19.75 6.35
CA HIS A 310 -12.95 19.96 7.72
C HIS A 310 -12.48 18.86 8.71
N LEU A 311 -11.83 17.79 8.23
CA LEU A 311 -11.30 16.70 9.04
C LEU A 311 -9.79 16.85 9.15
N SER A 312 -9.29 16.87 10.39
CA SER A 312 -7.84 16.94 10.63
C SER A 312 -7.32 15.60 11.13
N ALA A 313 -6.33 15.05 10.43
CA ALA A 313 -5.52 13.92 10.87
C ALA A 313 -4.18 14.37 11.49
N GLY A 314 -4.03 15.64 11.82
CA GLY A 314 -2.77 16.21 12.32
C GLY A 314 -1.71 16.44 11.24
N LEU A 315 -2.05 16.22 9.96
CA LEU A 315 -1.14 16.48 8.83
C LEU A 315 -1.37 17.87 8.25
N HIS A 316 -0.30 18.55 7.90
CA HIS A 316 -0.37 19.81 7.18
C HIS A 316 -0.76 19.56 5.72
N LYS A 317 -1.74 20.33 5.20
CA LYS A 317 -2.17 20.24 3.78
C LYS A 317 -1.02 20.57 2.83
N ASP A 318 -0.21 21.56 3.20
CA ASP A 318 0.97 21.99 2.42
C ASP A 318 2.02 20.87 2.32
N PHE A 319 2.23 20.10 3.39
CA PHE A 319 3.09 18.90 3.34
C PHE A 319 2.56 17.88 2.32
N LEU A 320 1.26 17.56 2.35
CA LEU A 320 0.67 16.62 1.42
C LEU A 320 0.77 17.12 -0.03
N TRP A 321 0.59 18.42 -0.25
CA TRP A 321 0.73 19.01 -1.58
C TRP A 321 2.18 19.01 -2.08
N GLN A 322 3.13 19.36 -1.22
CA GLN A 322 4.54 19.29 -1.60
C GLN A 322 4.96 17.86 -1.92
N ASP A 323 4.54 16.87 -1.13
CA ASP A 323 4.84 15.46 -1.39
C ASP A 323 4.16 14.94 -2.68
N TRP A 324 2.99 15.50 -3.05
CA TRP A 324 2.39 15.29 -4.37
C TRP A 324 3.28 15.83 -5.51
N ARG A 325 3.81 17.04 -5.36
CA ARG A 325 4.72 17.63 -6.36
C ARG A 325 6.03 16.83 -6.46
N ASP A 326 6.55 16.38 -5.35
CA ASP A 326 7.76 15.53 -5.31
C ASP A 326 7.51 14.20 -6.03
N ALA A 327 6.32 13.64 -5.91
CA ALA A 327 5.93 12.44 -6.67
C ALA A 327 6.02 12.66 -8.18
N LEU A 328 5.53 13.80 -8.69
CA LEU A 328 5.60 14.14 -10.12
C LEU A 328 7.04 14.26 -10.64
N ASN A 329 7.98 14.60 -9.76
CA ASN A 329 9.40 14.71 -10.06
C ASN A 329 10.18 13.41 -9.76
N ASN A 330 9.50 12.31 -9.45
CA ASN A 330 10.07 11.02 -9.05
C ASN A 330 10.99 11.11 -7.81
N LEU A 331 10.78 12.10 -6.95
CA LEU A 331 11.52 12.27 -5.71
C LEU A 331 10.89 11.40 -4.62
N GLY A 332 11.70 10.55 -3.99
CA GLY A 332 11.30 9.77 -2.81
C GLY A 332 11.39 10.60 -1.54
N LEU A 333 10.59 10.25 -0.55
CA LEU A 333 10.67 10.75 0.81
C LEU A 333 11.16 9.62 1.72
N GLU A 334 12.29 9.82 2.38
CA GLU A 334 12.85 8.80 3.26
C GLU A 334 12.04 8.62 4.55
N ASP A 335 12.27 7.50 5.23
CA ASP A 335 11.60 7.20 6.49
C ASP A 335 12.11 8.13 7.61
N CYS A 336 11.22 8.90 8.22
CA CYS A 336 11.56 9.86 9.27
C CYS A 336 12.16 9.23 10.54
N ARG A 337 12.21 7.92 10.66
CA ARG A 337 12.98 7.24 11.74
C ARG A 337 14.49 7.38 11.55
N TRP A 338 14.94 7.54 10.31
CA TRP A 338 16.37 7.50 9.95
C TRP A 338 16.89 8.84 9.45
N THR A 339 15.99 9.76 9.12
CA THR A 339 16.31 11.07 8.56
C THR A 339 15.77 12.20 9.44
N PRO A 340 16.25 13.43 9.25
CA PRO A 340 15.67 14.58 9.93
C PRO A 340 14.16 14.68 9.68
N CYS A 341 13.43 15.20 10.67
CA CYS A 341 11.99 15.42 10.53
C CYS A 341 11.70 16.40 9.39
N TYR A 342 10.76 16.05 8.52
CA TYR A 342 10.30 16.88 7.42
C TYR A 342 8.97 17.61 7.73
N ASP A 343 8.66 17.73 9.01
CA ASP A 343 7.52 18.49 9.57
C ASP A 343 6.19 18.23 8.85
N CYS A 344 5.78 16.98 8.80
CA CYS A 344 4.45 16.65 8.26
C CYS A 344 3.27 17.12 9.14
N GLY A 345 3.52 17.62 10.36
CA GLY A 345 2.52 18.07 11.34
C GLY A 345 2.06 16.98 12.32
N ALA A 346 2.23 15.71 12.00
CA ALA A 346 1.64 14.63 12.80
C ALA A 346 2.11 14.60 14.26
N CYS A 347 3.41 14.78 14.53
CA CYS A 347 3.95 14.80 15.88
C CYS A 347 3.57 16.08 16.61
N THR A 348 3.79 17.23 15.99
CA THR A 348 3.49 18.56 16.53
C THR A 348 2.00 18.75 16.77
N GLY A 349 1.14 18.23 15.88
CA GLY A 349 -0.32 18.27 16.05
C GLY A 349 -0.84 17.52 17.29
N TYR A 350 -0.06 16.57 17.81
CA TYR A 350 -0.36 15.85 19.06
C TYR A 350 0.48 16.33 20.24
N GLY A 351 1.30 17.41 20.07
CA GLY A 351 2.22 17.89 21.10
C GLY A 351 3.29 16.88 21.50
N ILE A 352 3.66 16.00 20.57
CA ILE A 352 4.65 14.94 20.77
C ILE A 352 5.94 15.36 20.07
N GLU A 353 7.06 15.25 20.77
CA GLU A 353 8.37 15.38 20.14
C GLU A 353 8.64 14.16 19.26
N HIS A 354 9.32 14.39 18.14
CA HIS A 354 9.79 13.32 17.26
C HIS A 354 10.96 12.58 17.94
N VAL A 355 10.63 11.64 18.81
CA VAL A 355 11.61 10.75 19.43
C VAL A 355 11.80 9.54 18.53
N VAL A 356 12.84 9.58 17.73
CA VAL A 356 13.34 8.37 17.06
C VAL A 356 14.26 7.66 18.07
N ALA A 357 13.88 6.47 18.51
CA ALA A 357 14.85 5.61 19.19
C ALA A 357 16.09 5.54 18.31
N SER A 358 17.29 5.65 18.88
CA SER A 358 18.56 5.61 18.16
C SER A 358 18.70 4.26 17.44
N ALA A 359 18.07 4.15 16.32
CA ALA A 359 17.94 2.93 15.58
C ALA A 359 18.96 2.98 14.46
N VAL A 360 19.86 2.05 14.48
CA VAL A 360 20.70 1.73 13.33
C VAL A 360 19.77 1.20 12.24
N PRO A 361 19.80 1.74 11.01
CA PRO A 361 19.06 1.16 9.90
C PRO A 361 19.35 -0.34 9.82
N PRO A 362 18.35 -1.19 9.52
CA PRO A 362 18.60 -2.61 9.37
C PRO A 362 19.73 -2.82 8.35
N ALA A 363 20.74 -3.61 8.74
CA ALA A 363 21.85 -3.96 7.86
C ALA A 363 21.27 -4.74 6.66
N GLY A 364 21.23 -4.11 5.48
CA GLY A 364 20.69 -4.69 4.26
C GLY A 364 19.65 -3.83 3.53
N GLY A 365 19.15 -2.77 4.15
CA GLY A 365 18.40 -1.75 3.40
C GLY A 365 19.38 -1.05 2.47
N SER A 366 19.23 -1.22 1.15
CA SER A 366 19.98 -0.42 0.18
C SER A 366 19.74 1.04 0.55
N GLN A 367 20.79 1.69 1.08
CA GLN A 367 20.84 3.12 1.04
C GLN A 367 20.71 3.47 -0.43
N GLY A 368 19.53 3.93 -0.84
CA GLY A 368 19.39 4.55 -2.13
C GLY A 368 20.46 5.65 -2.16
N THR A 369 21.56 5.36 -2.85
CA THR A 369 22.65 6.31 -3.09
C THR A 369 22.15 7.37 -4.06
N GLY A 370 21.17 8.14 -3.60
CA GLY A 370 20.80 9.43 -4.11
C GLY A 370 21.29 10.44 -3.10
N ALA A 371 22.61 10.63 -3.01
CA ALA A 371 23.18 11.80 -2.38
C ALA A 371 22.66 13.02 -3.16
N VAL A 372 21.58 13.60 -2.68
CA VAL A 372 21.19 14.95 -3.09
C VAL A 372 22.21 15.89 -2.47
N SER A 373 23.24 16.23 -3.24
CA SER A 373 24.06 17.37 -2.95
C SER A 373 23.13 18.60 -3.02
N GLN A 374 22.90 19.22 -1.87
CA GLN A 374 22.33 20.57 -1.82
C GLN A 374 23.31 21.52 -2.51
N GLN A 375 23.13 21.72 -3.80
CA GLN A 375 23.58 22.92 -4.48
C GLN A 375 22.35 23.61 -5.04
N GLY A 376 22.09 24.79 -4.49
CA GLY A 376 20.94 25.58 -4.84
C GLY A 376 20.94 25.97 -6.31
N ASN A 377 19.85 25.64 -6.98
CA ASN A 377 19.37 26.35 -8.14
C ASN A 377 17.87 26.53 -7.96
N GLU A 378 17.45 27.77 -7.74
CA GLU A 378 16.06 28.18 -7.79
C GLU A 378 15.52 27.90 -9.21
N ILE A 379 14.62 26.92 -9.31
CA ILE A 379 13.84 26.71 -10.54
C ILE A 379 12.53 27.45 -10.36
N THR A 380 12.38 28.58 -11.02
CA THR A 380 11.13 29.30 -11.10
C THR A 380 10.23 28.60 -12.12
N VAL A 381 9.18 27.93 -11.65
CA VAL A 381 8.15 27.35 -12.53
C VAL A 381 7.00 28.34 -12.66
N SER A 382 6.86 28.96 -13.83
CA SER A 382 5.68 29.75 -14.19
C SER A 382 4.55 28.82 -14.66
N ILE A 383 3.45 28.78 -13.91
CA ILE A 383 2.23 28.04 -14.31
C ILE A 383 1.36 29.00 -15.13
N SER A 384 1.15 28.69 -16.39
CA SER A 384 0.14 29.39 -17.19
C SER A 384 -1.26 28.83 -16.86
N GLN A 385 -2.17 29.72 -16.53
CA GLN A 385 -3.56 29.42 -16.19
C GLN A 385 -4.39 29.11 -17.44
N THR A 386 -4.16 28.04 -18.15
CA THR A 386 -5.15 27.48 -19.08
C THR A 386 -4.63 26.11 -19.53
N GLY A 387 -5.33 25.04 -19.24
CA GLY A 387 -5.03 23.79 -19.91
C GLY A 387 -5.54 22.53 -19.23
N THR A 388 -6.16 21.72 -20.00
CA THR A 388 -6.47 20.31 -19.73
C THR A 388 -5.17 19.53 -19.61
N ALA A 389 -5.18 18.37 -18.94
CA ALA A 389 -4.04 17.51 -18.60
C ALA A 389 -3.04 17.15 -19.74
N LYS A 390 -3.27 17.63 -20.95
CA LYS A 390 -2.36 17.48 -22.09
C LYS A 390 -1.20 18.48 -22.13
N ASP A 391 -1.25 19.54 -21.35
CA ASP A 391 -0.29 20.65 -21.44
C ASP A 391 0.85 20.58 -20.41
N LEU A 392 0.93 19.51 -19.61
CA LEU A 392 2.07 19.24 -18.73
C LEU A 392 3.20 18.53 -19.52
N GLN A 393 3.69 19.19 -20.57
CA GLN A 393 4.99 18.85 -21.13
C GLN A 393 6.07 19.52 -20.28
N VAL A 394 6.82 18.72 -19.56
CA VAL A 394 8.09 19.13 -18.97
C VAL A 394 9.06 19.36 -20.14
N SER A 395 9.31 20.62 -20.48
CA SER A 395 10.37 20.96 -21.42
C SER A 395 11.69 20.54 -20.81
N GLY A 396 12.32 19.58 -21.46
CA GLY A 396 13.55 18.96 -21.04
C GLY A 396 14.69 19.94 -20.94
N VAL A 397 15.52 19.67 -20.00
CA VAL A 397 16.85 20.24 -19.87
C VAL A 397 17.75 19.51 -20.85
N ASN A 398 18.26 20.23 -21.85
CA ASN A 398 19.54 19.93 -22.49
C ASN A 398 20.57 20.88 -21.93
N GLU A 399 21.56 20.33 -21.35
CA GLU A 399 23.01 20.57 -21.18
C GLU A 399 23.49 20.29 -19.79
#